data_d5162ac23c40e3ab9f8a3e887338f391
#
_entry.id   d5162ac23c40e3ab9f8a3e887338f391
#
_cell.length_a   1.000
_cell.length_b   1.000
_cell.length_c   1.000
_cell.angle_alpha   90.00
_cell.angle_beta   90.00
_cell.angle_gamma   90.00
#
_symmetry.space_group_name_H-M   'P 1'
#
loop_
_entity.id
_entity.type
_entity.pdbx_description
1 polymer ?
#
loop_
_entity_poly.entity_id
_entity_poly.type
_entity_poly.pdbx_seq_one_letter_code
_entity_poly.pdbx_strand_id
1 'polypeptide(L)'
;MNSVLIALILVPIIEIYLFIKIGGQLGAFNTISLIFITAIIGVFYARYEGLNTLRSGFSQLIKNEAPIYEIISGAAIAFAALLLIVPGFATDLFGFLLIFPLTRKLFFGKIIKKFKSETKIKKPYIEGEFEDVEEDDERKL
;
A
#
# COMPACT_ATOMS: atom_id res chain seq x y z
N MET A 1 3.39 -17.42 -14.69
CA MET A 1 2.03 -17.34 -15.26
C MET A 1 1.07 -18.34 -14.60
N ASN A 2 1.49 -19.56 -14.32
CA ASN A 2 0.60 -20.60 -13.77
C ASN A 2 0.02 -20.28 -12.37
N SER A 3 0.78 -19.61 -11.49
CA SER A 3 0.33 -19.32 -10.12
C SER A 3 -0.84 -18.32 -10.06
N VAL A 4 -0.86 -17.33 -10.95
CA VAL A 4 -1.96 -16.34 -11.01
C VAL A 4 -3.23 -17.00 -11.56
N LEU A 5 -3.08 -17.87 -12.55
CA LEU A 5 -4.19 -18.61 -13.15
C LEU A 5 -4.80 -19.60 -12.14
N ILE A 6 -3.96 -20.26 -11.35
CA ILE A 6 -4.40 -21.13 -10.25
C ILE A 6 -5.17 -20.31 -9.21
N ALA A 7 -4.64 -19.18 -8.79
CA ALA A 7 -5.32 -18.31 -7.82
C ALA A 7 -6.67 -17.80 -8.35
N LEU A 8 -6.74 -17.42 -9.64
CA LEU A 8 -7.96 -16.95 -10.28
C LEU A 8 -9.09 -17.99 -10.27
N ILE A 9 -8.74 -19.28 -10.35
CA ILE A 9 -9.70 -20.39 -10.30
C ILE A 9 -9.97 -20.82 -8.86
N LEU A 10 -8.96 -20.83 -8.00
CA LEU A 10 -9.05 -21.35 -6.64
C LEU A 10 -9.84 -20.40 -5.73
N VAL A 11 -9.70 -19.08 -5.90
CA VAL A 11 -10.42 -18.09 -5.09
C VAL A 11 -11.94 -18.24 -5.21
N PRO A 12 -12.54 -18.27 -6.41
CA PRO A 12 -14.00 -18.49 -6.54
C PRO A 12 -14.46 -19.83 -5.96
N ILE A 13 -13.65 -20.89 -6.09
CA ILE A 13 -14.00 -22.21 -5.53
C ILE A 13 -14.05 -22.12 -3.99
N ILE A 14 -13.07 -21.48 -3.37
CA ILE A 14 -13.04 -21.27 -1.92
C ILE A 14 -14.24 -20.41 -1.50
N GLU A 15 -14.55 -19.35 -2.23
CA GLU A 15 -15.71 -18.49 -1.94
C GLU A 15 -17.01 -19.27 -1.95
N ILE A 16 -17.27 -20.04 -3.01
CA ILE A 16 -18.47 -20.87 -3.12
C ILE A 16 -18.55 -21.86 -1.94
N TYR A 17 -17.43 -22.50 -1.61
CA TYR A 17 -17.38 -23.41 -0.48
C TYR A 17 -17.73 -22.71 0.84
N LEU A 18 -17.18 -21.53 1.08
CA LEU A 18 -17.47 -20.74 2.27
C LEU A 18 -18.93 -20.26 2.30
N PHE A 19 -19.49 -19.84 1.17
CA PHE A 19 -20.90 -19.50 1.07
C PHE A 19 -21.83 -20.66 1.44
N ILE A 20 -21.53 -21.84 0.96
CA ILE A 20 -22.32 -23.04 1.29
C ILE A 20 -22.17 -23.38 2.77
N LYS A 21 -20.95 -23.38 3.30
CA LYS A 21 -20.67 -23.83 4.68
C LYS A 21 -21.07 -22.79 5.73
N ILE A 22 -20.63 -21.55 5.58
CA ILE A 22 -20.89 -20.48 6.56
C ILE A 22 -22.27 -19.87 6.30
N GLY A 23 -22.61 -19.55 5.06
CA GLY A 23 -23.90 -19.00 4.70
C GLY A 23 -25.06 -19.92 5.00
N GLY A 24 -24.87 -21.24 4.83
CA GLY A 24 -25.86 -22.25 5.24
C GLY A 24 -26.14 -22.27 6.74
N GLN A 25 -25.15 -21.97 7.57
CA GLN A 25 -25.33 -21.89 9.04
C GLN A 25 -25.96 -20.56 9.49
N LEU A 26 -25.58 -19.46 8.83
CA LEU A 26 -26.09 -18.11 9.15
C LEU A 26 -27.50 -17.86 8.62
N GLY A 27 -27.90 -18.58 7.56
CA GLY A 27 -29.12 -18.34 6.81
C GLY A 27 -28.96 -17.23 5.75
N ALA A 28 -29.77 -17.29 4.72
CA ALA A 28 -29.62 -16.42 3.54
C ALA A 28 -29.70 -14.93 3.87
N PHE A 29 -30.68 -14.52 4.71
CA PHE A 29 -30.85 -13.11 5.07
C PHE A 29 -29.63 -12.54 5.82
N ASN A 30 -29.12 -13.24 6.81
CA ASN A 30 -27.96 -12.80 7.57
C ASN A 30 -26.69 -12.74 6.69
N THR A 31 -26.53 -13.71 5.80
CA THR A 31 -25.41 -13.76 4.86
C THR A 31 -25.43 -12.57 3.92
N ILE A 32 -26.58 -12.27 3.32
CA ILE A 32 -26.73 -11.13 2.43
C ILE A 32 -26.49 -9.82 3.19
N SER A 33 -27.06 -9.69 4.39
CA SER A 33 -26.86 -8.51 5.24
C SER A 33 -25.38 -8.30 5.59
N LEU A 34 -24.67 -9.38 5.93
CA LEU A 34 -23.24 -9.33 6.25
C LEU A 34 -22.43 -8.83 5.05
N ILE A 35 -22.69 -9.35 3.85
CA ILE A 35 -22.03 -8.93 2.61
C ILE A 35 -22.22 -7.43 2.36
N PHE A 36 -23.45 -6.92 2.49
CA PHE A 36 -23.70 -5.49 2.30
C PHE A 36 -22.98 -4.63 3.35
N ILE A 37 -23.00 -5.06 4.62
CA ILE A 37 -22.34 -4.35 5.70
C ILE A 37 -20.82 -4.31 5.48
N THR A 38 -20.21 -5.44 5.16
CA THR A 38 -18.75 -5.51 4.91
C THR A 38 -18.36 -4.67 3.70
N ALA A 39 -19.12 -4.71 2.61
CA ALA A 39 -18.88 -3.90 1.43
C ALA A 39 -18.96 -2.39 1.74
N ILE A 40 -19.99 -1.94 2.44
CA ILE A 40 -20.15 -0.52 2.80
C ILE A 40 -19.01 -0.05 3.71
N ILE A 41 -18.74 -0.80 4.78
CA ILE A 41 -17.66 -0.47 5.73
C ILE A 41 -16.31 -0.49 5.01
N GLY A 42 -16.05 -1.51 4.20
CA GLY A 42 -14.81 -1.67 3.47
C GLY A 42 -14.54 -0.54 2.50
N VAL A 43 -15.52 -0.17 1.68
CA VAL A 43 -15.38 0.95 0.72
C VAL A 43 -15.20 2.28 1.45
N PHE A 44 -15.95 2.53 2.53
CA PHE A 44 -15.80 3.74 3.33
C PHE A 44 -14.40 3.85 3.93
N TYR A 45 -13.92 2.76 4.52
CA TYR A 45 -12.59 2.73 5.13
C TYR A 45 -11.46 2.79 4.08
N ALA A 46 -11.65 2.14 2.92
CA ALA A 46 -10.70 2.23 1.81
C ALA A 46 -10.55 3.67 1.29
N ARG A 47 -11.65 4.41 1.18
CA ARG A 47 -11.63 5.84 0.81
C ARG A 47 -10.87 6.67 1.85
N TYR A 48 -11.18 6.48 3.12
CA TYR A 48 -10.52 7.21 4.20
C TYR A 48 -9.01 6.97 4.22
N GLU A 49 -8.60 5.71 4.19
CA GLU A 49 -7.19 5.32 4.24
C GLU A 49 -6.45 5.66 2.94
N GLY A 50 -7.13 5.56 1.79
CA GLY A 50 -6.60 5.98 0.50
C GLY A 50 -6.28 7.47 0.46
N LEU A 51 -7.18 8.32 0.96
CA LEU A 51 -6.94 9.77 1.04
C LEU A 51 -5.79 10.10 1.99
N ASN A 52 -5.70 9.43 3.13
CA ASN A 52 -4.59 9.61 4.07
C ASN A 52 -3.25 9.22 3.43
N THR A 53 -3.22 8.10 2.72
CA THR A 53 -2.03 7.64 2.00
C THR A 53 -1.60 8.63 0.92
N LEU A 54 -2.54 9.17 0.14
CA LEU A 54 -2.25 10.20 -0.85
C LEU A 54 -1.68 11.47 -0.21
N ARG A 55 -2.30 11.98 0.85
CA ARG A 55 -1.81 13.16 1.56
C ARG A 55 -0.40 12.97 2.10
N SER A 56 -0.13 11.80 2.69
CA SER A 56 1.22 11.44 3.17
C SER A 56 2.23 11.42 2.02
N GLY A 57 1.86 10.83 0.87
CA GLY A 57 2.71 10.80 -0.32
C GLY A 57 3.04 12.20 -0.84
N PHE A 58 2.05 13.08 -0.96
CA PHE A 58 2.27 14.47 -1.37
C PHE A 58 3.17 15.22 -0.38
N SER A 59 2.97 15.02 0.92
CA SER A 59 3.82 15.66 1.95
C SER A 59 5.29 15.23 1.83
N GLN A 60 5.57 13.98 1.47
CA GLN A 60 6.94 13.50 1.26
C GLN A 60 7.55 14.06 -0.01
N LEU A 61 6.78 14.18 -1.10
CA LEU A 61 7.24 14.82 -2.33
C LEU A 61 7.66 16.28 -2.12
N ILE A 62 6.91 17.05 -1.32
CA ILE A 62 7.27 18.43 -0.96
C ILE A 62 8.60 18.47 -0.20
N LYS A 63 8.93 17.43 0.58
CA LYS A 63 10.19 17.30 1.31
C LYS A 63 11.33 16.72 0.49
N ASN A 64 11.15 16.55 -0.83
CA ASN A 64 12.08 15.85 -1.72
C ASN A 64 12.39 14.41 -1.28
N GLU A 65 11.44 13.74 -0.63
CA GLU A 65 11.53 12.33 -0.26
C GLU A 65 10.73 11.48 -1.25
N ALA A 66 11.23 10.30 -1.59
CA ALA A 66 10.50 9.37 -2.45
C ALA A 66 9.43 8.60 -1.66
N PRO A 67 8.12 8.76 -1.96
CA PRO A 67 7.01 8.17 -1.20
C PRO A 67 6.76 6.70 -1.61
N ILE A 68 7.80 5.85 -1.55
CA ILE A 68 7.71 4.45 -2.01
C ILE A 68 6.67 3.66 -1.21
N TYR A 69 6.62 3.89 0.11
CA TYR A 69 5.64 3.21 0.98
C TYR A 69 4.22 3.60 0.62
N GLU A 70 3.97 4.87 0.34
CA GLU A 70 2.66 5.42 0.01
C GLU A 70 2.16 4.92 -1.34
N ILE A 71 3.05 4.78 -2.32
CA ILE A 71 2.72 4.22 -3.64
C ILE A 71 2.29 2.75 -3.50
N ILE A 72 3.08 1.94 -2.80
CA ILE A 72 2.76 0.51 -2.58
C ILE A 72 1.49 0.38 -1.73
N SER A 73 1.33 1.19 -0.69
CA SER A 73 0.13 1.22 0.14
C SER A 73 -1.10 1.64 -0.64
N GLY A 74 -1.00 2.65 -1.50
CA GLY A 74 -2.09 3.10 -2.36
C GLY A 74 -2.57 2.00 -3.31
N ALA A 75 -1.63 1.29 -3.95
CA ALA A 75 -1.95 0.14 -4.80
C ALA A 75 -2.63 -0.99 -4.00
N ALA A 76 -2.15 -1.28 -2.79
CA ALA A 76 -2.75 -2.29 -1.91
C ALA A 76 -4.17 -1.92 -1.47
N ILE A 77 -4.43 -0.63 -1.15
CA ILE A 77 -5.77 -0.14 -0.80
C ILE A 77 -6.71 -0.23 -1.99
N ALA A 78 -6.26 0.14 -3.19
CA ALA A 78 -7.06 0.03 -4.39
C ALA A 78 -7.44 -1.43 -4.69
N PHE A 79 -6.48 -2.34 -4.55
CA PHE A 79 -6.73 -3.77 -4.71
C PHE A 79 -7.69 -4.31 -3.64
N ALA A 80 -7.50 -3.89 -2.38
CA ALA A 80 -8.42 -4.25 -1.29
C ALA A 80 -9.84 -3.75 -1.52
N ALA A 81 -10.00 -2.53 -2.04
CA ALA A 81 -11.31 -1.99 -2.39
C ALA A 81 -12.00 -2.82 -3.49
N LEU A 82 -11.23 -3.28 -4.50
CA LEU A 82 -11.77 -4.19 -5.52
C LEU A 82 -12.21 -5.54 -4.92
N LEU A 83 -11.44 -6.11 -4.00
CA LEU A 83 -11.82 -7.35 -3.31
C LEU A 83 -13.11 -7.18 -2.51
N LEU A 84 -13.29 -6.05 -1.82
CA LEU A 84 -14.48 -5.78 -1.00
C LEU A 84 -15.74 -5.43 -1.82
N ILE A 85 -15.58 -5.03 -3.09
CA ILE A 85 -16.71 -4.82 -4.01
C ILE A 85 -17.23 -6.17 -4.52
N VAL A 86 -16.35 -7.14 -4.71
CA VAL A 86 -16.74 -8.51 -5.10
C VAL A 86 -17.15 -9.26 -3.83
N PRO A 87 -18.45 -9.54 -3.65
CA PRO A 87 -18.92 -10.12 -2.40
C PRO A 87 -18.35 -11.51 -2.17
N GLY A 88 -17.70 -11.71 -1.02
CA GLY A 88 -17.13 -13.00 -0.63
C GLY A 88 -16.74 -13.01 0.85
N PHE A 89 -16.53 -14.20 1.42
CA PHE A 89 -16.05 -14.34 2.80
C PHE A 89 -14.52 -14.23 2.89
N ALA A 90 -13.81 -14.96 2.05
CA ALA A 90 -12.35 -14.93 2.04
C ALA A 90 -11.84 -13.62 1.42
N THR A 91 -12.42 -13.18 0.30
CA THR A 91 -12.03 -11.91 -0.33
C THR A 91 -12.29 -10.71 0.57
N ASP A 92 -13.38 -10.67 1.34
CA ASP A 92 -13.64 -9.62 2.32
C ASP A 92 -12.59 -9.62 3.42
N LEU A 93 -12.25 -10.79 3.97
CA LEU A 93 -11.20 -10.90 4.99
C LEU A 93 -9.85 -10.41 4.46
N PHE A 94 -9.44 -10.82 3.26
CA PHE A 94 -8.21 -10.36 2.63
C PHE A 94 -8.24 -8.85 2.33
N GLY A 95 -9.37 -8.34 1.85
CA GLY A 95 -9.58 -6.92 1.63
C GLY A 95 -9.39 -6.11 2.90
N PHE A 96 -10.01 -6.50 4.00
CA PHE A 96 -9.83 -5.85 5.30
C PHE A 96 -8.38 -5.92 5.78
N LEU A 97 -7.71 -7.06 5.67
CA LEU A 97 -6.29 -7.18 6.03
C LEU A 97 -5.40 -6.21 5.25
N LEU A 98 -5.69 -5.97 3.98
CA LEU A 98 -4.92 -5.05 3.14
C LEU A 98 -5.23 -3.57 3.41
N ILE A 99 -6.45 -3.24 3.87
CA ILE A 99 -6.81 -1.85 4.20
C ILE A 99 -6.14 -1.40 5.49
N PHE A 100 -6.03 -2.27 6.50
CA PHE A 100 -5.47 -1.88 7.78
C PHE A 100 -3.99 -1.50 7.69
N PRO A 101 -3.58 -0.30 8.19
CA PRO A 101 -2.19 0.16 8.06
C PRO A 101 -1.19 -0.70 8.83
N LEU A 102 -1.60 -1.33 9.93
CA LEU A 102 -0.74 -2.23 10.72
C LEU A 102 -0.37 -3.49 9.94
N THR A 103 -1.35 -4.12 9.30
CA THR A 103 -1.12 -5.32 8.50
C THR A 103 -0.32 -5.01 7.25
N ARG A 104 -0.59 -3.88 6.58
CA ARG A 104 0.23 -3.41 5.45
C ARG A 104 1.70 -3.22 5.84
N LYS A 105 1.99 -2.58 6.97
CA LYS A 105 3.37 -2.43 7.46
C LYS A 105 4.06 -3.76 7.70
N LEU A 106 3.33 -4.75 8.21
CA LEU A 106 3.85 -6.11 8.43
C LEU A 106 4.17 -6.83 7.11
N PHE A 107 3.24 -6.78 6.13
CA PHE A 107 3.40 -7.44 4.84
C PHE A 107 4.43 -6.75 3.95
N PHE A 108 4.34 -5.44 3.82
CA PHE A 108 5.17 -4.68 2.88
C PHE A 108 6.45 -4.11 3.51
N GLY A 109 6.57 -4.10 4.84
CA GLY A 109 7.73 -3.52 5.51
C GLY A 109 9.07 -4.17 5.14
N LYS A 110 9.08 -5.48 4.88
CA LYS A 110 10.26 -6.20 4.40
C LYS A 110 10.61 -5.84 2.95
N ILE A 111 9.60 -5.71 2.10
CA ILE A 111 9.75 -5.37 0.68
C ILE A 111 10.27 -3.94 0.56
N ILE A 112 9.69 -3.02 1.31
CA ILE A 112 10.05 -1.60 1.29
C ILE A 112 11.46 -1.36 1.82
N LYS A 113 11.89 -2.09 2.86
CA LYS A 113 13.27 -2.02 3.33
C LYS A 113 14.27 -2.38 2.23
N LYS A 114 13.97 -3.37 1.40
CA LYS A 114 14.81 -3.77 0.28
C LYS A 114 14.88 -2.65 -0.78
N PHE A 115 13.74 -2.09 -1.18
CA PHE A 115 13.70 -0.98 -2.13
C PHE A 115 14.38 0.29 -1.60
N LYS A 116 14.19 0.62 -0.33
CA LYS A 116 14.84 1.80 0.29
C LYS A 116 16.34 1.65 0.42
N SER A 117 16.85 0.42 0.48
CA SER A 117 18.29 0.14 0.49
C SER A 117 18.93 0.32 -0.90
N GLU A 118 18.19 0.02 -1.96
CA GLU A 118 18.65 0.19 -3.34
C GLU A 118 18.51 1.64 -3.83
N THR A 119 17.55 2.38 -3.29
CA THR A 119 17.30 3.80 -3.62
C THR A 119 18.00 4.75 -2.63
N LYS A 120 19.13 4.37 -2.04
CA LYS A 120 20.06 5.37 -1.54
C LYS A 120 20.60 6.11 -2.76
N ILE A 121 19.81 7.08 -3.23
CA ILE A 121 20.27 8.13 -4.13
C ILE A 121 21.52 8.68 -3.45
N LYS A 122 22.68 8.40 -4.03
CA LYS A 122 23.89 9.15 -3.73
C LYS A 122 23.48 10.61 -3.84
N LYS A 123 23.39 11.29 -2.69
CA LYS A 123 23.32 12.74 -2.73
C LYS A 123 24.47 13.15 -3.62
N PRO A 124 24.26 13.91 -4.69
CA PRO A 124 25.39 14.41 -5.45
C PRO A 124 26.12 15.36 -4.50
N TYR A 125 27.14 14.83 -3.82
CA TYR A 125 28.16 15.69 -3.23
C TYR A 125 28.87 16.29 -4.44
N ILE A 126 28.59 17.56 -4.72
CA ILE A 126 29.50 18.37 -5.47
C ILE A 126 30.63 18.61 -4.48
N GLU A 127 31.71 17.83 -4.57
CA GLU A 127 32.99 18.19 -4.00
C GLU A 127 33.42 19.48 -4.74
N GLY A 128 33.04 20.62 -4.18
CA GLY A 128 33.65 21.87 -4.55
C GLY A 128 35.05 21.86 -3.95
N GLU A 129 36.06 21.66 -4.77
CA GLU A 129 37.41 22.08 -4.43
C GLU A 129 37.37 23.58 -4.21
N PHE A 130 37.42 24.03 -2.96
CA PHE A 130 37.70 25.42 -2.64
C PHE A 130 39.22 25.57 -2.78
N GLU A 131 39.64 26.17 -3.86
CA GLU A 131 40.98 26.70 -4.01
C GLU A 131 41.02 28.01 -3.20
N ASP A 132 41.71 28.00 -2.08
CA ASP A 132 41.99 29.22 -1.32
C ASP A 132 42.85 30.13 -2.17
N VAL A 133 42.25 31.17 -2.72
CA VAL A 133 42.97 32.24 -3.38
C VAL A 133 43.65 33.06 -2.27
N GLU A 134 44.94 32.80 -2.06
CA GLU A 134 45.78 33.71 -1.27
C GLU A 134 45.74 35.08 -1.92
N GLU A 135 45.12 36.05 -1.26
CA GLU A 135 45.23 37.45 -1.58
C GLU A 135 46.66 37.89 -1.25
N ASP A 136 47.48 37.98 -2.29
CA ASP A 136 48.78 38.64 -2.22
C ASP A 136 48.55 40.13 -1.98
N ASP A 137 48.68 40.50 -0.71
CA ASP A 137 48.62 41.92 -0.26
C ASP A 137 49.97 42.59 -0.53
N GLU A 138 50.25 42.83 -1.84
CA GLU A 138 51.33 43.76 -2.23
C GLU A 138 50.83 45.21 -2.23
N ARG A 139 50.67 45.73 -1.04
CA ARG A 139 50.65 47.19 -0.91
C ARG A 139 52.00 47.68 -0.33
N LYS A 140 52.96 47.84 -1.21
CA LYS A 140 54.14 48.66 -0.96
C LYS A 140 54.06 49.92 -1.79
N LEU A 141 54.12 51.05 -1.07
CA LEU A 141 54.40 52.45 -1.44
C LEU A 141 53.17 53.33 -1.59
#